data_3054b235ecc1cb3a212a70f2fa354ec4
#
_entry.id   3054b235ecc1cb3a212a70f2fa354ec4
#
_cell.length_a   1.000
_cell.length_b   1.000
_cell.length_c   1.000
_cell.angle_alpha   90.00
_cell.angle_beta   90.00
_cell.angle_gamma   90.00
#
_symmetry.space_group_name_H-M   'P 1'
#
loop_
_entity.id
_entity.type
_entity.pdbx_description
1 polymer ?
#
loop_
_entity_poly.entity_id
_entity_poly.type
_entity_poly.pdbx_seq_one_letter_code
_entity_poly.pdbx_strand_id
1 'polypeptide(L)'
;MRTLFPPAKFHIPVVSFGKKSSLKAYSAKMELSITRPDDWHLHLRDGDVLKAVVPHSAHHFGRAIVMPNLKPPITTTSAAVAYREAILKSLPADSDFNPLMTLYLTDTTSPMEIKLARESQMVFGVKLYPAGATTNSQDGVTDLFGKCLPVLQEMVEHNMPLLVHGEVTNPEVDMFDREKVFIETVLSPLVQKFPRLKVVMEHVTTMDAVKFVESCTEGFVAATVTPQHLVLNRNSLFQGGLQPHNYCLPVLKREIHRQALVSAVTSESKRFFLGTDSAPHDRRRKECSCGCAGIYNAPVALSIYAKVFEKKNALDKLEAFTSFNGPDFYGLPRNNSKIKLSKQPWKVPESFSYASGDIVPMFAGEMLDWLPSPL
;
A
#
# COMPACT_ATOMS: atom_id res chain seq x y z
N MET A 1 60.88 -12.60 50.38
CA MET A 1 61.21 -13.97 49.94
C MET A 1 60.29 -14.37 48.84
N ARG A 2 60.80 -14.49 47.62
CA ARG A 2 60.06 -14.96 46.43
C ARG A 2 60.24 -16.48 46.37
N THR A 3 59.15 -17.22 46.17
CA THR A 3 59.16 -18.61 45.70
C THR A 3 58.43 -18.71 44.43
N LEU A 4 59.17 -18.99 43.35
CA LEU A 4 58.75 -19.26 42.02
C LEU A 4 58.35 -20.76 41.90
N PHE A 5 57.16 -21.06 41.31
CA PHE A 5 56.83 -22.36 40.86
C PHE A 5 56.94 -22.41 39.33
N PRO A 6 57.44 -23.48 38.70
CA PRO A 6 57.57 -23.60 37.25
C PRO A 6 56.24 -24.04 36.57
N PRO A 7 56.03 -23.71 35.27
CA PRO A 7 54.80 -24.05 34.56
C PRO A 7 54.79 -25.50 34.14
N ALA A 8 53.67 -26.19 34.36
CA ALA A 8 53.37 -27.52 33.87
C ALA A 8 53.08 -27.50 32.36
N LYS A 9 53.81 -28.36 31.60
CA LYS A 9 53.59 -28.61 30.18
C LYS A 9 52.45 -29.63 30.03
N PHE A 10 51.30 -29.19 29.52
CA PHE A 10 50.26 -30.11 29.07
C PHE A 10 50.49 -30.48 27.60
N HIS A 11 50.70 -31.76 27.32
CA HIS A 11 50.66 -32.33 25.97
C HIS A 11 49.21 -32.64 25.62
N ILE A 12 48.71 -31.99 24.57
CA ILE A 12 47.41 -32.36 23.95
C ILE A 12 47.70 -33.24 22.74
N PRO A 13 47.15 -34.46 22.66
CA PRO A 13 47.31 -35.27 21.45
C PRO A 13 46.50 -34.68 20.29
N VAL A 14 47.15 -34.49 19.14
CA VAL A 14 46.54 -34.11 17.87
C VAL A 14 45.79 -35.34 17.33
N VAL A 15 44.47 -35.30 17.41
CA VAL A 15 43.60 -36.29 16.71
C VAL A 15 43.34 -35.79 15.28
N SER A 16 43.90 -36.49 14.32
CA SER A 16 43.67 -36.28 12.91
C SER A 16 42.23 -36.71 12.56
N PHE A 17 41.33 -35.78 12.30
CA PHE A 17 40.03 -36.07 11.73
C PHE A 17 40.12 -36.06 10.20
N GLY A 18 39.94 -37.24 9.64
CA GLY A 18 39.85 -37.47 8.20
C GLY A 18 38.59 -36.91 7.57
N LYS A 19 38.73 -36.57 6.27
CA LYS A 19 37.74 -36.40 5.21
C LYS A 19 36.58 -35.45 5.52
N LYS A 20 36.71 -34.19 5.06
CA LYS A 20 35.57 -33.31 4.77
C LYS A 20 34.68 -33.95 3.72
N SER A 21 33.58 -34.57 4.14
CA SER A 21 32.47 -34.82 3.28
C SER A 21 31.81 -33.46 3.00
N SER A 22 31.84 -32.97 1.77
CA SER A 22 31.09 -31.81 1.32
C SER A 22 29.60 -32.18 1.31
N LEU A 23 28.93 -31.98 2.43
CA LEU A 23 27.48 -31.90 2.44
C LEU A 23 27.11 -30.65 1.64
N LYS A 24 26.82 -30.80 0.33
CA LYS A 24 26.00 -29.88 -0.42
C LYS A 24 24.62 -29.90 0.25
N ALA A 25 24.41 -28.96 1.16
CA ALA A 25 23.09 -28.66 1.63
C ALA A 25 22.28 -28.16 0.41
N TYR A 26 21.50 -29.05 -0.18
CA TYR A 26 20.36 -28.67 -1.02
C TYR A 26 19.38 -28.00 -0.08
N SER A 27 19.54 -26.68 0.12
CA SER A 27 18.46 -25.84 0.63
C SER A 27 17.35 -25.95 -0.41
N ALA A 28 16.31 -26.71 -0.10
CA ALA A 28 15.10 -26.69 -0.91
C ALA A 28 14.69 -25.22 -1.04
N LYS A 29 14.66 -24.69 -2.26
CA LYS A 29 14.21 -23.33 -2.51
C LYS A 29 12.77 -23.25 -2.01
N MET A 30 12.53 -22.45 -0.96
CA MET A 30 11.18 -22.21 -0.51
C MET A 30 10.46 -21.41 -1.61
N GLU A 31 9.38 -21.96 -2.13
CA GLU A 31 8.53 -21.34 -3.14
C GLU A 31 7.08 -21.33 -2.64
N LEU A 32 6.39 -20.23 -2.84
CA LEU A 32 4.99 -20.05 -2.52
C LEU A 32 4.25 -19.64 -3.80
N SER A 33 3.22 -20.38 -4.17
CA SER A 33 2.33 -20.03 -5.27
C SER A 33 1.00 -19.54 -4.69
N ILE A 34 0.64 -18.30 -4.96
CA ILE A 34 -0.61 -17.69 -4.52
C ILE A 34 -1.43 -17.22 -5.71
N THR A 35 -2.73 -17.06 -5.53
CA THR A 35 -3.59 -16.36 -6.48
C THR A 35 -3.01 -14.98 -6.76
N ARG A 36 -2.97 -14.57 -8.03
CA ARG A 36 -2.41 -13.27 -8.43
C ARG A 36 -3.12 -12.15 -7.67
N PRO A 37 -2.37 -11.31 -6.92
CA PRO A 37 -2.94 -10.26 -6.08
C PRO A 37 -3.62 -9.15 -6.88
N ASP A 38 -4.46 -8.38 -6.17
CA ASP A 38 -4.95 -7.08 -6.62
C ASP A 38 -4.37 -5.97 -5.73
N ASP A 39 -4.12 -4.80 -6.30
CA ASP A 39 -3.68 -3.61 -5.56
C ASP A 39 -4.87 -2.67 -5.34
N TRP A 40 -5.35 -2.58 -4.10
CA TRP A 40 -6.54 -1.81 -3.79
C TRP A 40 -6.29 -0.32 -3.52
N HIS A 41 -5.05 0.16 -3.77
CA HIS A 41 -4.70 1.58 -3.70
C HIS A 41 -3.44 1.89 -4.51
N LEU A 42 -3.56 2.49 -5.68
CA LEU A 42 -2.43 2.71 -6.58
C LEU A 42 -2.49 4.09 -7.24
N HIS A 43 -1.36 4.82 -7.23
CA HIS A 43 -1.17 6.04 -8.01
C HIS A 43 -0.30 5.78 -9.24
N LEU A 44 -0.84 6.01 -10.43
CA LEU A 44 -0.11 5.83 -11.70
C LEU A 44 0.35 7.15 -12.33
N ARG A 45 -0.17 8.29 -11.83
CA ARG A 45 0.09 9.61 -12.39
C ARG A 45 -0.38 9.72 -13.84
N ASP A 46 0.28 10.58 -14.63
CA ASP A 46 -0.10 10.91 -16.00
C ASP A 46 1.15 11.09 -16.89
N GLY A 47 0.95 11.18 -18.20
CA GLY A 47 2.01 11.45 -19.17
C GLY A 47 3.13 10.41 -19.19
N ASP A 48 4.37 10.85 -19.24
CA ASP A 48 5.54 9.98 -19.34
C ASP A 48 5.79 9.14 -18.07
N VAL A 49 5.38 9.63 -16.89
CA VAL A 49 5.46 8.86 -15.64
C VAL A 49 4.56 7.63 -15.73
N LEU A 50 3.34 7.78 -16.28
CA LEU A 50 2.40 6.69 -16.46
C LEU A 50 3.02 5.51 -17.21
N LYS A 51 3.69 5.78 -18.34
CA LYS A 51 4.34 4.75 -19.16
C LYS A 51 5.47 4.04 -18.43
N ALA A 52 6.17 4.75 -17.54
CA ALA A 52 7.28 4.18 -16.78
C ALA A 52 6.82 3.29 -15.63
N VAL A 53 5.68 3.57 -15.00
CA VAL A 53 5.27 2.90 -13.75
C VAL A 53 4.21 1.81 -13.96
N VAL A 54 3.34 1.93 -14.97
CA VAL A 54 2.28 0.95 -15.26
C VAL A 54 2.83 -0.48 -15.40
N PRO A 55 3.94 -0.73 -16.12
CA PRO A 55 4.48 -2.09 -16.27
C PRO A 55 4.85 -2.75 -14.94
N HIS A 56 5.34 -1.98 -13.95
CA HIS A 56 5.74 -2.54 -12.65
C HIS A 56 4.54 -3.05 -11.85
N SER A 57 3.43 -2.32 -11.87
CA SER A 57 2.19 -2.79 -11.22
C SER A 57 1.56 -3.95 -12.00
N ALA A 58 1.48 -3.84 -13.33
CA ALA A 58 0.91 -4.85 -14.20
C ALA A 58 1.66 -6.20 -14.14
N HIS A 59 2.96 -6.16 -13.86
CA HIS A 59 3.76 -7.38 -13.71
C HIS A 59 3.35 -8.23 -12.49
N HIS A 60 2.90 -7.60 -11.42
CA HIS A 60 2.61 -8.27 -10.16
C HIS A 60 1.12 -8.43 -9.88
N PHE A 61 0.29 -7.48 -10.30
CA PHE A 61 -1.12 -7.41 -9.93
C PHE A 61 -2.03 -7.72 -11.13
N GLY A 62 -3.16 -8.36 -10.87
CA GLY A 62 -4.19 -8.60 -11.89
C GLY A 62 -5.04 -7.36 -12.11
N ARG A 63 -5.37 -6.65 -11.02
CA ARG A 63 -6.16 -5.42 -11.02
C ARG A 63 -5.57 -4.41 -10.04
N ALA A 64 -5.93 -3.13 -10.22
CA ALA A 64 -5.69 -2.13 -9.20
C ALA A 64 -6.79 -1.09 -9.15
N ILE A 65 -7.15 -0.63 -7.93
CA ILE A 65 -7.92 0.60 -7.71
C ILE A 65 -7.01 1.79 -7.95
N VAL A 66 -7.29 2.54 -9.01
CA VAL A 66 -6.46 3.67 -9.44
C VAL A 66 -6.98 4.97 -8.85
N MET A 67 -6.11 5.67 -8.11
CA MET A 67 -6.45 6.91 -7.42
C MET A 67 -6.62 8.10 -8.39
N PRO A 68 -7.61 8.99 -8.13
CA PRO A 68 -8.07 9.99 -9.07
C PRO A 68 -7.40 11.37 -8.94
N ASN A 69 -6.39 11.54 -8.06
CA ASN A 69 -5.79 12.83 -7.72
C ASN A 69 -4.73 13.30 -8.72
N LEU A 70 -5.11 13.38 -9.98
CA LEU A 70 -4.32 14.00 -11.05
C LEU A 70 -4.45 15.54 -11.01
N LYS A 71 -3.90 16.20 -12.02
CA LYS A 71 -4.08 17.63 -12.30
C LYS A 71 -4.53 17.82 -13.77
N PRO A 72 -5.80 18.12 -14.01
CA PRO A 72 -6.92 18.23 -13.04
C PRO A 72 -7.32 16.88 -12.43
N PRO A 73 -8.02 16.86 -11.27
CA PRO A 73 -8.51 15.62 -10.68
C PRO A 73 -9.61 14.95 -11.52
N ILE A 74 -9.74 13.64 -11.39
CA ILE A 74 -10.74 12.84 -12.12
C ILE A 74 -12.07 12.91 -11.34
N THR A 75 -12.91 13.87 -11.68
CA THR A 75 -14.18 14.14 -10.97
C THR A 75 -15.42 13.59 -11.69
N THR A 76 -15.29 13.13 -12.92
CA THR A 76 -16.39 12.63 -13.74
C THR A 76 -16.11 11.23 -14.31
N THR A 77 -17.17 10.50 -14.60
CA THR A 77 -17.11 9.18 -15.23
C THR A 77 -16.40 9.23 -16.58
N SER A 78 -16.70 10.24 -17.41
CA SER A 78 -16.04 10.40 -18.71
C SER A 78 -14.53 10.60 -18.58
N ALA A 79 -14.09 11.41 -17.61
CA ALA A 79 -12.67 11.58 -17.32
C ALA A 79 -12.02 10.28 -16.81
N ALA A 80 -12.72 9.50 -15.97
CA ALA A 80 -12.26 8.20 -15.51
C ALA A 80 -12.08 7.21 -16.66
N VAL A 81 -13.00 7.16 -17.60
CA VAL A 81 -12.91 6.32 -18.81
C VAL A 81 -11.71 6.75 -19.66
N ALA A 82 -11.53 8.05 -19.92
CA ALA A 82 -10.38 8.56 -20.68
C ALA A 82 -9.05 8.23 -20.00
N TYR A 83 -8.98 8.35 -18.68
CA TYR A 83 -7.77 7.99 -17.93
C TYR A 83 -7.51 6.48 -17.98
N ARG A 84 -8.55 5.65 -17.88
CA ARG A 84 -8.43 4.19 -18.06
C ARG A 84 -7.85 3.82 -19.42
N GLU A 85 -8.30 4.45 -20.49
CA GLU A 85 -7.74 4.23 -21.84
C GLU A 85 -6.25 4.62 -21.93
N ALA A 86 -5.85 5.72 -21.30
CA ALA A 86 -4.44 6.14 -21.25
C ALA A 86 -3.58 5.09 -20.52
N ILE A 87 -4.09 4.52 -19.43
CA ILE A 87 -3.42 3.43 -18.69
C ILE A 87 -3.29 2.20 -19.59
N LEU A 88 -4.38 1.75 -20.23
CA LEU A 88 -4.38 0.59 -21.11
C LEU A 88 -3.40 0.73 -22.28
N LYS A 89 -3.30 1.93 -22.86
CA LYS A 89 -2.30 2.23 -23.93
C LYS A 89 -0.85 2.20 -23.44
N SER A 90 -0.64 2.26 -22.12
CA SER A 90 0.70 2.23 -21.50
C SER A 90 1.11 0.84 -21.02
N LEU A 91 0.21 -0.16 -21.14
CA LEU A 91 0.49 -1.54 -20.76
C LEU A 91 1.42 -2.23 -21.78
N PRO A 92 2.24 -3.19 -21.33
CA PRO A 92 2.87 -4.16 -22.23
C PRO A 92 1.83 -4.91 -23.07
N ALA A 93 2.21 -5.30 -24.29
CA ALA A 93 1.28 -5.89 -25.28
C ALA A 93 0.50 -7.12 -24.78
N ASP A 94 1.15 -7.95 -23.96
CA ASP A 94 0.57 -9.21 -23.45
C ASP A 94 -0.02 -9.06 -22.02
N SER A 95 -0.22 -7.83 -21.54
CA SER A 95 -0.70 -7.59 -20.19
C SER A 95 -2.22 -7.67 -20.11
N ASP A 96 -2.70 -8.49 -19.18
CA ASP A 96 -4.12 -8.63 -18.80
C ASP A 96 -4.49 -7.75 -17.58
N PHE A 97 -3.63 -6.83 -17.19
CA PHE A 97 -3.88 -5.93 -16.05
C PHE A 97 -5.13 -5.08 -16.28
N ASN A 98 -6.03 -5.07 -15.31
CA ASN A 98 -7.28 -4.34 -15.40
C ASN A 98 -7.34 -3.18 -14.38
N PRO A 99 -7.22 -1.91 -14.82
CA PRO A 99 -7.39 -0.76 -13.94
C PRO A 99 -8.86 -0.55 -13.58
N LEU A 100 -9.14 -0.51 -12.28
CA LEU A 100 -10.42 -0.20 -11.66
C LEU A 100 -10.41 1.28 -11.29
N MET A 101 -11.23 2.09 -11.94
CA MET A 101 -11.18 3.54 -11.81
C MET A 101 -11.91 4.03 -10.56
N THR A 102 -11.57 5.26 -10.15
CA THR A 102 -12.24 5.96 -9.05
C THR A 102 -12.55 7.40 -9.44
N LEU A 103 -13.55 7.98 -8.78
CA LEU A 103 -13.83 9.42 -8.87
C LEU A 103 -13.26 10.15 -7.67
N TYR A 104 -12.84 11.37 -7.91
CA TYR A 104 -12.41 12.31 -6.88
C TYR A 104 -13.64 13.04 -6.32
N LEU A 105 -13.94 12.85 -5.02
CA LEU A 105 -15.04 13.52 -4.36
C LEU A 105 -14.70 15.00 -4.09
N THR A 106 -15.60 15.89 -4.49
CA THR A 106 -15.53 17.34 -4.22
C THR A 106 -16.82 17.82 -3.58
N ASP A 107 -16.80 19.02 -3.05
CA ASP A 107 -18.01 19.69 -2.52
C ASP A 107 -19.11 19.91 -3.59
N THR A 108 -18.78 19.79 -4.86
CA THR A 108 -19.69 20.00 -6.00
C THR A 108 -20.01 18.72 -6.78
N THR A 109 -19.55 17.58 -6.30
CA THR A 109 -19.88 16.28 -6.94
C THR A 109 -21.39 16.08 -6.95
N SER A 110 -21.94 15.73 -8.11
CA SER A 110 -23.38 15.50 -8.29
C SER A 110 -23.77 14.06 -7.93
N PRO A 111 -24.93 13.83 -7.28
CA PRO A 111 -25.49 12.47 -7.12
C PRO A 111 -25.64 11.72 -8.45
N MET A 112 -25.99 12.42 -9.53
CA MET A 112 -26.11 11.85 -10.87
C MET A 112 -24.78 11.24 -11.34
N GLU A 113 -23.64 11.82 -10.95
CA GLU A 113 -22.31 11.30 -11.30
C GLU A 113 -22.06 9.91 -10.68
N ILE A 114 -22.59 9.65 -9.48
CA ILE A 114 -22.49 8.33 -8.83
C ILE A 114 -23.27 7.27 -9.62
N LYS A 115 -24.44 7.63 -10.11
CA LYS A 115 -25.25 6.75 -10.95
C LYS A 115 -24.53 6.42 -12.26
N LEU A 116 -24.05 7.44 -12.98
CA LEU A 116 -23.27 7.27 -14.22
C LEU A 116 -22.01 6.42 -13.96
N ALA A 117 -21.32 6.66 -12.86
CA ALA A 117 -20.15 5.90 -12.45
C ALA A 117 -20.47 4.41 -12.28
N ARG A 118 -21.58 4.08 -11.61
CA ARG A 118 -22.02 2.69 -11.43
C ARG A 118 -22.44 2.03 -12.74
N GLU A 119 -23.20 2.74 -13.57
CA GLU A 119 -23.65 2.28 -14.88
C GLU A 119 -22.49 2.01 -15.84
N SER A 120 -21.40 2.76 -15.73
CA SER A 120 -20.20 2.59 -16.56
C SER A 120 -19.51 1.24 -16.40
N GLN A 121 -19.66 0.59 -15.23
CA GLN A 121 -18.93 -0.62 -14.83
C GLN A 121 -17.39 -0.47 -14.82
N MET A 122 -16.88 0.76 -14.90
CA MET A 122 -15.44 1.09 -14.89
C MET A 122 -15.00 1.79 -13.62
N VAL A 123 -15.95 2.38 -12.87
CA VAL A 123 -15.70 3.07 -11.61
C VAL A 123 -16.13 2.19 -10.44
N PHE A 124 -15.19 1.96 -9.52
CA PHE A 124 -15.36 1.02 -8.41
C PHE A 124 -15.35 1.67 -7.03
N GLY A 125 -15.19 2.98 -6.96
CA GLY A 125 -15.21 3.73 -5.72
C GLY A 125 -15.12 5.22 -5.94
N VAL A 126 -15.43 5.97 -4.89
CA VAL A 126 -15.29 7.44 -4.85
C VAL A 126 -14.29 7.78 -3.76
N LYS A 127 -13.22 8.48 -4.11
CA LYS A 127 -12.13 8.82 -3.18
C LYS A 127 -12.37 10.17 -2.51
N LEU A 128 -12.44 10.13 -1.19
CA LEU A 128 -12.47 11.29 -0.31
C LEU A 128 -11.05 11.70 0.06
N TYR A 129 -10.68 12.91 -0.28
CA TYR A 129 -9.56 13.65 0.28
C TYR A 129 -10.10 14.84 1.06
N PRO A 130 -9.80 14.99 2.37
CA PRO A 130 -9.96 16.29 3.02
C PRO A 130 -9.09 17.34 2.31
N ALA A 131 -9.65 18.53 2.07
CA ALA A 131 -8.96 19.57 1.32
C ALA A 131 -7.58 19.90 1.92
N GLY A 132 -6.51 19.75 1.12
CA GLY A 132 -5.13 20.00 1.55
C GLY A 132 -4.45 18.89 2.34
N ALA A 133 -5.06 17.70 2.50
CA ALA A 133 -4.48 16.62 3.30
C ALA A 133 -3.21 16.00 2.69
N THR A 134 -3.10 15.93 1.38
CA THR A 134 -1.98 15.27 0.69
C THR A 134 -1.73 15.87 -0.70
N THR A 135 -0.87 15.24 -1.49
CA THR A 135 -0.53 15.66 -2.85
C THR A 135 -1.79 15.78 -3.72
N ASN A 136 -1.97 16.92 -4.41
CA ASN A 136 -3.10 17.21 -5.29
C ASN A 136 -4.48 17.05 -4.62
N SER A 137 -4.59 17.44 -3.34
CA SER A 137 -5.85 17.37 -2.58
C SER A 137 -6.48 18.75 -2.28
N GLN A 138 -6.03 19.82 -2.93
CA GLN A 138 -6.54 21.16 -2.72
C GLN A 138 -8.03 21.29 -3.06
N ASP A 139 -8.49 20.56 -4.09
CA ASP A 139 -9.89 20.51 -4.54
C ASP A 139 -10.73 19.51 -3.76
N GLY A 140 -10.21 18.98 -2.65
CA GLY A 140 -10.86 17.98 -1.80
C GLY A 140 -12.07 18.52 -1.05
N VAL A 141 -12.65 17.66 -0.23
CA VAL A 141 -13.86 17.95 0.52
C VAL A 141 -13.57 18.90 1.68
N THR A 142 -14.38 19.96 1.80
CA THR A 142 -14.38 20.91 2.94
C THR A 142 -15.57 20.72 3.85
N ASP A 143 -16.70 20.18 3.34
CA ASP A 143 -17.95 19.99 4.08
C ASP A 143 -18.61 18.64 3.73
N LEU A 144 -18.14 17.59 4.38
CA LEU A 144 -18.64 16.22 4.14
C LEU A 144 -20.11 16.06 4.58
N PHE A 145 -20.49 16.66 5.71
CA PHE A 145 -21.80 16.48 6.31
C PHE A 145 -22.86 17.49 5.87
N GLY A 146 -22.48 18.52 5.13
CA GLY A 146 -23.40 19.45 4.47
C GLY A 146 -23.48 19.16 2.98
N LYS A 147 -22.48 19.58 2.21
CA LYS A 147 -22.48 19.53 0.74
C LYS A 147 -22.48 18.12 0.14
N CYS A 148 -21.79 17.16 0.77
CA CYS A 148 -21.65 15.81 0.22
C CYS A 148 -22.78 14.86 0.65
N LEU A 149 -23.71 15.25 1.54
CA LEU A 149 -24.78 14.36 2.01
C LEU A 149 -25.58 13.70 0.89
N PRO A 150 -26.07 14.42 -0.15
CA PRO A 150 -26.83 13.81 -1.23
C PRO A 150 -26.00 12.75 -2.01
N VAL A 151 -24.70 13.02 -2.18
CA VAL A 151 -23.79 12.09 -2.87
C VAL A 151 -23.58 10.83 -2.04
N LEU A 152 -23.39 10.97 -0.71
CA LEU A 152 -23.22 9.82 0.18
C LEU A 152 -24.50 8.94 0.21
N GLN A 153 -25.68 9.53 0.17
CA GLN A 153 -26.96 8.80 0.03
C GLN A 153 -26.99 7.99 -1.26
N GLU A 154 -26.66 8.62 -2.38
CA GLU A 154 -26.64 7.94 -3.69
C GLU A 154 -25.60 6.81 -3.72
N MET A 155 -24.45 6.99 -3.07
CA MET A 155 -23.44 5.94 -2.93
C MET A 155 -23.97 4.72 -2.17
N VAL A 156 -24.80 4.91 -1.13
CA VAL A 156 -25.46 3.82 -0.41
C VAL A 156 -26.42 3.06 -1.33
N GLU A 157 -27.26 3.78 -2.10
CA GLU A 157 -28.26 3.18 -3.01
C GLU A 157 -27.60 2.37 -4.14
N HIS A 158 -26.46 2.83 -4.62
CA HIS A 158 -25.72 2.17 -5.70
C HIS A 158 -24.62 1.22 -5.22
N ASN A 159 -24.50 0.97 -3.91
CA ASN A 159 -23.43 0.16 -3.31
C ASN A 159 -22.05 0.59 -3.84
N MET A 160 -21.83 1.92 -3.93
CA MET A 160 -20.56 2.53 -4.35
C MET A 160 -19.67 2.80 -3.12
N PRO A 161 -18.51 2.16 -2.98
CA PRO A 161 -17.65 2.36 -1.82
C PRO A 161 -17.05 3.77 -1.73
N LEU A 162 -16.98 4.32 -0.52
CA LEU A 162 -16.21 5.51 -0.19
C LEU A 162 -14.81 5.10 0.25
N LEU A 163 -13.79 5.60 -0.45
CA LEU A 163 -12.38 5.35 -0.18
C LEU A 163 -11.79 6.59 0.50
N VAL A 164 -11.29 6.46 1.72
CA VAL A 164 -11.05 7.62 2.59
C VAL A 164 -9.56 7.82 2.88
N HIS A 165 -9.00 8.99 2.52
CA HIS A 165 -7.77 9.47 3.13
C HIS A 165 -8.10 10.01 4.52
N GLY A 166 -7.72 9.28 5.55
CA GLY A 166 -8.24 9.46 6.91
C GLY A 166 -7.40 10.42 7.77
N GLU A 167 -7.19 11.65 7.35
CA GLU A 167 -6.48 12.67 8.15
C GLU A 167 -7.25 13.99 8.22
N VAL A 168 -7.29 14.61 9.40
CA VAL A 168 -7.74 16.01 9.51
C VAL A 168 -6.65 16.96 9.00
N THR A 169 -7.08 18.16 8.56
CA THR A 169 -6.17 19.18 7.99
C THR A 169 -6.00 20.40 8.89
N ASN A 170 -6.60 20.40 10.09
CA ASN A 170 -6.42 21.45 11.06
C ASN A 170 -4.93 21.57 11.46
N PRO A 171 -4.27 22.73 11.27
CA PRO A 171 -2.85 22.92 11.60
C PRO A 171 -2.53 22.80 13.10
N GLU A 172 -3.51 22.98 13.98
CA GLU A 172 -3.34 22.81 15.44
C GLU A 172 -3.25 21.34 15.86
N VAL A 173 -3.62 20.38 14.98
CA VAL A 173 -3.51 18.94 15.26
C VAL A 173 -2.14 18.46 14.85
N ASP A 174 -1.42 17.84 15.82
CA ASP A 174 -0.14 17.19 15.55
C ASP A 174 -0.26 16.22 14.36
N MET A 175 0.69 16.30 13.43
CA MET A 175 0.72 15.49 12.22
C MET A 175 0.62 13.98 12.51
N PHE A 176 1.15 13.52 13.64
CA PHE A 176 1.10 12.12 14.03
C PHE A 176 -0.24 11.67 14.62
N ASP A 177 -1.11 12.63 15.01
CA ASP A 177 -2.43 12.36 15.60
C ASP A 177 -3.60 12.60 14.63
N ARG A 178 -3.34 13.13 13.43
CA ARG A 178 -4.37 13.49 12.44
C ARG A 178 -5.29 12.34 12.05
N GLU A 179 -4.76 11.13 11.92
CA GLU A 179 -5.56 9.95 11.61
C GLU A 179 -6.52 9.61 12.77
N LYS A 180 -6.03 9.62 14.01
CA LYS A 180 -6.86 9.36 15.19
C LYS A 180 -7.98 10.40 15.32
N VAL A 181 -7.65 11.68 15.21
CA VAL A 181 -8.64 12.75 15.29
C VAL A 181 -9.68 12.65 14.16
N PHE A 182 -9.27 12.26 12.94
CA PHE A 182 -10.20 12.04 11.84
C PHE A 182 -11.18 10.89 12.14
N ILE A 183 -10.70 9.79 12.71
CA ILE A 183 -11.56 8.67 13.12
C ILE A 183 -12.61 9.15 14.11
N GLU A 184 -12.20 9.90 15.13
CA GLU A 184 -13.08 10.37 16.21
C GLU A 184 -14.11 11.39 15.72
N THR A 185 -13.69 12.34 14.89
CA THR A 185 -14.50 13.51 14.53
C THR A 185 -15.24 13.41 13.20
N VAL A 186 -14.79 12.55 12.30
CA VAL A 186 -15.35 12.43 10.95
C VAL A 186 -15.83 11.01 10.68
N LEU A 187 -14.95 10.02 10.81
CA LEU A 187 -15.25 8.67 10.30
C LEU A 187 -16.27 7.93 11.19
N SER A 188 -16.14 8.00 12.51
CA SER A 188 -17.12 7.41 13.44
C SER A 188 -18.52 8.00 13.27
N PRO A 189 -18.71 9.34 13.21
CA PRO A 189 -20.00 9.93 12.88
C PRO A 189 -20.54 9.51 11.50
N LEU A 190 -19.66 9.39 10.50
CA LEU A 190 -20.05 8.99 9.16
C LEU A 190 -20.66 7.60 9.11
N VAL A 191 -19.97 6.60 9.68
CA VAL A 191 -20.47 5.21 9.67
C VAL A 191 -21.70 5.02 10.54
N GLN A 192 -21.86 5.82 11.61
CA GLN A 192 -23.08 5.85 12.40
C GLN A 192 -24.27 6.41 11.62
N LYS A 193 -24.04 7.48 10.85
CA LYS A 193 -25.07 8.11 10.02
C LYS A 193 -25.45 7.28 8.80
N PHE A 194 -24.48 6.58 8.19
CA PHE A 194 -24.64 5.76 7.00
C PHE A 194 -24.16 4.30 7.24
N PRO A 195 -24.88 3.51 8.05
CA PRO A 195 -24.41 2.17 8.45
C PRO A 195 -24.34 1.18 7.29
N ARG A 196 -24.97 1.48 6.15
CA ARG A 196 -24.91 0.66 4.92
C ARG A 196 -23.92 1.19 3.89
N LEU A 197 -23.25 2.32 4.12
CA LEU A 197 -22.21 2.82 3.24
C LEU A 197 -20.98 1.92 3.39
N LYS A 198 -20.52 1.36 2.29
CA LYS A 198 -19.22 0.69 2.28
C LYS A 198 -18.10 1.72 2.35
N VAL A 199 -17.19 1.55 3.31
CA VAL A 199 -16.06 2.47 3.52
C VAL A 199 -14.76 1.67 3.55
N VAL A 200 -13.79 2.12 2.77
CA VAL A 200 -12.41 1.66 2.88
C VAL A 200 -11.58 2.78 3.50
N MET A 201 -11.11 2.57 4.72
CA MET A 201 -10.10 3.43 5.31
C MET A 201 -8.75 3.09 4.68
N GLU A 202 -8.27 3.99 3.84
CA GLU A 202 -7.09 3.76 3.02
C GLU A 202 -5.80 3.91 3.83
N HIS A 203 -4.76 3.13 3.48
CA HIS A 203 -3.37 3.23 3.98
C HIS A 203 -3.29 3.54 5.48
N VAL A 204 -4.03 2.78 6.30
CA VAL A 204 -4.08 2.99 7.76
C VAL A 204 -2.71 2.90 8.42
N THR A 205 -2.48 3.75 9.42
CA THR A 205 -1.16 3.91 10.01
C THR A 205 -1.13 3.77 11.54
N THR A 206 -2.29 3.71 12.21
CA THR A 206 -2.37 3.71 13.67
C THR A 206 -3.04 2.47 14.24
N MET A 207 -2.76 2.18 15.50
CA MET A 207 -3.50 1.19 16.29
C MET A 207 -4.97 1.62 16.47
N ASP A 208 -5.23 2.93 16.49
CA ASP A 208 -6.59 3.48 16.60
C ASP A 208 -7.41 3.13 15.37
N ALA A 209 -6.82 3.21 14.17
CA ALA A 209 -7.46 2.77 12.93
C ALA A 209 -7.76 1.27 12.93
N VAL A 210 -6.81 0.45 13.37
CA VAL A 210 -7.03 -1.01 13.49
C VAL A 210 -8.23 -1.30 14.41
N LYS A 211 -8.25 -0.71 15.60
CA LYS A 211 -9.35 -0.89 16.55
C LYS A 211 -10.69 -0.41 15.99
N PHE A 212 -10.69 0.73 15.33
CA PHE A 212 -11.90 1.27 14.71
C PHE A 212 -12.45 0.32 13.64
N VAL A 213 -11.64 -0.12 12.70
CA VAL A 213 -12.05 -1.04 11.62
C VAL A 213 -12.57 -2.37 12.19
N GLU A 214 -11.91 -2.91 13.21
CA GLU A 214 -12.34 -4.14 13.86
C GLU A 214 -13.64 -3.99 14.65
N SER A 215 -13.94 -2.80 15.17
CA SER A 215 -15.19 -2.52 15.92
C SER A 215 -16.41 -2.31 15.01
N CYS A 216 -16.21 -2.03 13.72
CA CYS A 216 -17.30 -1.76 12.78
C CYS A 216 -18.01 -3.06 12.33
N THR A 217 -19.17 -2.90 11.71
CA THR A 217 -19.91 -4.02 11.11
C THR A 217 -19.12 -4.64 9.97
N GLU A 218 -18.95 -5.96 10.00
CA GLU A 218 -18.24 -6.69 8.94
C GLU A 218 -18.94 -6.51 7.58
N GLY A 219 -18.13 -6.38 6.52
CA GLY A 219 -18.61 -6.18 5.15
C GLY A 219 -18.92 -4.73 4.78
N PHE A 220 -18.96 -3.79 5.76
CA PHE A 220 -19.20 -2.37 5.48
C PHE A 220 -17.97 -1.49 5.69
N VAL A 221 -17.08 -1.85 6.61
CA VAL A 221 -15.83 -1.09 6.84
C VAL A 221 -14.64 -2.03 6.71
N ALA A 222 -13.69 -1.63 5.89
CA ALA A 222 -12.42 -2.32 5.69
C ALA A 222 -11.27 -1.30 5.60
N ALA A 223 -10.03 -1.78 5.49
CA ALA A 223 -8.86 -0.92 5.37
C ALA A 223 -7.80 -1.50 4.43
N THR A 224 -7.12 -0.62 3.71
CA THR A 224 -5.88 -0.97 3.00
C THR A 224 -4.68 -0.75 3.90
N VAL A 225 -3.68 -1.63 3.77
CA VAL A 225 -2.41 -1.52 4.50
C VAL A 225 -1.25 -1.60 3.54
N THR A 226 -0.38 -0.61 3.61
CA THR A 226 0.74 -0.46 2.68
C THR A 226 1.99 -1.17 3.15
N PRO A 227 2.92 -1.54 2.24
CA PRO A 227 4.18 -2.17 2.63
C PRO A 227 5.04 -1.27 3.52
N GLN A 228 5.11 0.05 3.24
CA GLN A 228 5.91 0.98 4.04
C GLN A 228 5.46 1.06 5.49
N HIS A 229 4.15 1.12 5.76
CA HIS A 229 3.63 1.21 7.13
C HIS A 229 3.78 -0.10 7.93
N LEU A 230 4.07 -1.22 7.26
CA LEU A 230 4.39 -2.49 7.92
C LEU A 230 5.86 -2.63 8.30
N VAL A 231 6.78 -2.00 7.58
CA VAL A 231 8.23 -2.22 7.78
C VAL A 231 9.00 -1.00 8.27
N LEU A 232 8.47 0.22 8.06
CA LEU A 232 9.07 1.47 8.51
C LEU A 232 8.27 2.06 9.67
N ASN A 233 8.97 2.71 10.61
CA ASN A 233 8.36 3.58 11.60
C ASN A 233 8.93 5.00 11.45
N ARG A 234 8.47 5.96 12.26
CA ARG A 234 8.83 7.37 12.11
C ARG A 234 10.34 7.67 12.22
N ASN A 235 11.13 6.79 12.86
CA ASN A 235 12.58 6.96 12.92
C ASN A 235 13.21 6.84 11.53
N SER A 236 12.60 6.09 10.63
CA SER A 236 13.09 5.91 9.25
C SER A 236 13.06 7.20 8.42
N LEU A 237 12.37 8.24 8.88
CA LEU A 237 12.40 9.57 8.26
C LEU A 237 13.72 10.32 8.50
N PHE A 238 14.46 9.96 9.56
CA PHE A 238 15.59 10.73 10.09
C PHE A 238 16.86 9.91 10.30
N GLN A 239 16.81 8.61 10.09
CA GLN A 239 17.96 7.73 10.33
C GLN A 239 19.09 8.01 9.34
N GLY A 240 20.23 8.46 9.84
CA GLY A 240 21.37 8.85 8.99
C GLY A 240 21.20 10.22 8.32
N GLY A 241 20.21 11.02 8.73
CA GLY A 241 19.82 12.29 8.15
C GLY A 241 18.39 12.26 7.64
N LEU A 242 17.95 13.33 6.97
CA LEU A 242 16.61 13.39 6.38
C LEU A 242 16.50 12.39 5.22
N GLN A 243 15.45 11.57 5.27
CA GLN A 243 15.17 10.52 4.27
C GLN A 243 13.93 10.87 3.43
N PRO A 244 14.06 11.71 2.39
CA PRO A 244 12.91 12.19 1.61
C PRO A 244 12.16 11.07 0.89
N HIS A 245 12.84 9.97 0.51
CA HIS A 245 12.21 8.82 -0.14
C HIS A 245 11.34 7.99 0.81
N ASN A 246 11.47 8.16 2.13
CA ASN A 246 10.60 7.55 3.14
C ASN A 246 9.43 8.47 3.56
N TYR A 247 9.34 9.68 3.00
CA TYR A 247 8.25 10.60 3.30
C TYR A 247 7.00 10.27 2.49
N CYS A 248 5.90 10.02 3.21
CA CYS A 248 4.56 9.77 2.70
C CYS A 248 3.50 10.42 3.61
N LEU A 249 2.27 10.52 3.14
CA LEU A 249 1.10 10.92 3.92
C LEU A 249 0.00 9.87 3.73
N PRO A 250 -0.56 9.34 4.82
CA PRO A 250 -0.24 9.66 6.23
C PRO A 250 1.21 9.32 6.59
N VAL A 251 1.79 10.14 7.47
CA VAL A 251 3.20 10.00 7.87
C VAL A 251 3.43 8.71 8.67
N LEU A 252 4.64 8.13 8.55
CA LEU A 252 5.08 6.99 9.36
C LEU A 252 4.90 7.27 10.85
N LYS A 253 4.36 6.31 11.59
CA LYS A 253 3.98 6.45 13.00
C LYS A 253 5.01 5.80 13.93
N ARG A 254 4.72 5.80 15.25
CA ARG A 254 5.53 5.13 16.28
C ARG A 254 5.53 3.62 16.05
N GLU A 255 6.55 2.94 16.58
CA GLU A 255 6.71 1.48 16.47
C GLU A 255 5.50 0.71 16.99
N ILE A 256 4.84 1.17 18.04
CA ILE A 256 3.63 0.52 18.58
C ILE A 256 2.50 0.47 17.55
N HIS A 257 2.33 1.50 16.75
CA HIS A 257 1.34 1.54 15.67
C HIS A 257 1.70 0.56 14.57
N ARG A 258 2.98 0.58 14.12
CA ARG A 258 3.47 -0.37 13.12
C ARG A 258 3.24 -1.83 13.54
N GLN A 259 3.53 -2.15 14.80
CA GLN A 259 3.30 -3.50 15.36
C GLN A 259 1.81 -3.87 15.35
N ALA A 260 0.92 -2.93 15.64
CA ALA A 260 -0.53 -3.15 15.60
C ALA A 260 -0.99 -3.48 14.16
N LEU A 261 -0.49 -2.74 13.14
CA LEU A 261 -0.77 -3.04 11.74
C LEU A 261 -0.27 -4.42 11.34
N VAL A 262 0.97 -4.76 11.69
CA VAL A 262 1.53 -6.09 11.39
C VAL A 262 0.68 -7.19 12.03
N SER A 263 0.23 -7.01 13.28
CA SER A 263 -0.63 -7.98 13.96
C SER A 263 -1.99 -8.11 13.26
N ALA A 264 -2.58 -7.01 12.80
CA ALA A 264 -3.85 -7.01 12.10
C ALA A 264 -3.79 -7.76 10.75
N VAL A 265 -2.79 -7.45 9.91
CA VAL A 265 -2.69 -8.08 8.58
C VAL A 265 -2.28 -9.55 8.63
N THR A 266 -1.56 -9.98 9.68
CA THR A 266 -1.17 -11.38 9.89
C THR A 266 -2.17 -12.17 10.74
N SER A 267 -3.31 -11.57 11.09
CA SER A 267 -4.45 -12.24 11.72
C SER A 267 -5.33 -12.94 10.67
N GLU A 268 -6.49 -13.46 11.11
CA GLU A 268 -7.51 -14.01 10.21
C GLU A 268 -8.58 -12.98 9.82
N SER A 269 -8.38 -11.71 10.19
CA SER A 269 -9.32 -10.63 9.89
C SER A 269 -9.42 -10.39 8.38
N LYS A 270 -10.64 -10.49 7.85
CA LYS A 270 -10.94 -10.23 6.44
C LYS A 270 -11.07 -8.73 6.11
N ARG A 271 -10.95 -7.87 7.13
CA ARG A 271 -11.17 -6.43 7.02
C ARG A 271 -9.96 -5.66 6.51
N PHE A 272 -8.78 -6.32 6.50
CA PHE A 272 -7.54 -5.72 6.03
C PHE A 272 -7.08 -6.40 4.75
N PHE A 273 -6.69 -5.61 3.77
CA PHE A 273 -6.15 -6.10 2.51
C PHE A 273 -5.06 -5.19 1.94
N LEU A 274 -4.36 -5.70 0.95
CA LEU A 274 -3.26 -5.03 0.30
C LEU A 274 -3.74 -3.75 -0.41
N GLY A 275 -3.07 -2.64 -0.16
CA GLY A 275 -3.11 -1.43 -0.98
C GLY A 275 -1.73 -0.82 -0.91
N THR A 276 -1.03 -0.77 -2.05
CA THR A 276 0.38 -0.38 -2.03
C THR A 276 0.59 1.09 -1.69
N ASP A 277 -0.36 1.94 -2.06
CA ASP A 277 -0.16 3.39 -2.10
C ASP A 277 1.18 3.74 -2.80
N SER A 278 1.51 2.97 -3.83
CA SER A 278 2.67 3.27 -4.64
C SER A 278 2.46 4.60 -5.33
N ALA A 279 3.25 5.60 -4.95
CA ALA A 279 3.07 6.98 -5.35
C ALA A 279 4.37 7.54 -5.96
N PRO A 280 4.57 7.35 -7.29
CA PRO A 280 5.78 7.76 -7.95
C PRO A 280 5.92 9.28 -8.01
N HIS A 281 7.13 9.77 -7.73
CA HIS A 281 7.54 11.16 -7.90
C HIS A 281 8.96 11.20 -8.47
N ASP A 282 9.23 12.17 -9.31
CA ASP A 282 10.59 12.48 -9.77
C ASP A 282 11.54 12.69 -8.58
N ARG A 283 12.74 12.12 -8.62
CA ARG A 283 13.77 12.28 -7.59
C ARG A 283 13.95 13.74 -7.18
N ARG A 284 14.02 14.67 -8.15
CA ARG A 284 14.20 16.11 -7.89
C ARG A 284 13.03 16.72 -7.11
N ARG A 285 11.83 16.13 -7.23
CA ARG A 285 10.63 16.55 -6.47
C ARG A 285 10.58 15.97 -5.07
N LYS A 286 11.27 14.87 -4.84
CA LYS A 286 11.46 14.28 -3.52
C LYS A 286 12.59 14.97 -2.75
N GLU A 287 13.69 15.27 -3.44
CA GLU A 287 14.95 15.77 -2.87
C GLU A 287 15.04 17.32 -2.90
N CYS A 288 13.92 18.01 -2.79
CA CYS A 288 13.86 19.46 -2.68
C CYS A 288 13.21 19.90 -1.36
N SER A 289 13.31 21.19 -1.04
CA SER A 289 12.82 21.73 0.24
C SER A 289 11.32 21.52 0.48
N CYS A 290 10.51 21.45 -0.57
CA CYS A 290 9.08 21.19 -0.48
C CYS A 290 8.68 19.71 -0.60
N GLY A 291 9.61 18.79 -0.71
CA GLY A 291 9.54 17.35 -0.89
C GLY A 291 8.14 16.74 -1.07
N CYS A 292 7.86 16.11 -2.21
CA CYS A 292 6.56 15.48 -2.42
C CYS A 292 6.35 14.28 -1.49
N ALA A 293 5.18 14.18 -0.88
CA ALA A 293 4.76 12.99 -0.13
C ALA A 293 4.41 11.85 -1.08
N GLY A 294 4.93 10.66 -0.82
CA GLY A 294 4.66 9.45 -1.58
C GLY A 294 5.90 8.55 -1.70
N ILE A 295 5.70 7.26 -1.54
CA ILE A 295 6.75 6.23 -1.67
C ILE A 295 6.44 5.37 -2.90
N TYR A 296 7.42 5.16 -3.75
CA TYR A 296 7.29 4.29 -4.91
C TYR A 296 7.68 2.86 -4.53
N ASN A 297 6.71 1.98 -4.38
CA ASN A 297 6.92 0.63 -3.88
C ASN A 297 6.38 -0.50 -4.77
N ALA A 298 5.64 -0.21 -5.85
CA ALA A 298 5.04 -1.23 -6.72
C ALA A 298 6.02 -2.34 -7.14
N PRO A 299 7.29 -2.07 -7.49
CA PRO A 299 8.24 -3.12 -7.87
C PRO A 299 8.63 -4.06 -6.74
N VAL A 300 8.47 -3.65 -5.47
CA VAL A 300 8.98 -4.37 -4.29
C VAL A 300 7.89 -4.80 -3.30
N ALA A 301 6.65 -4.36 -3.50
CA ALA A 301 5.56 -4.53 -2.53
C ALA A 301 5.35 -5.99 -2.12
N LEU A 302 5.22 -6.92 -3.09
CA LEU A 302 4.99 -8.34 -2.78
C LEU A 302 6.16 -8.97 -2.03
N SER A 303 7.40 -8.60 -2.35
CA SER A 303 8.59 -9.03 -1.61
C SER A 303 8.54 -8.60 -0.15
N ILE A 304 8.07 -7.37 0.10
CA ILE A 304 7.96 -6.80 1.45
C ILE A 304 6.84 -7.49 2.23
N TYR A 305 5.65 -7.67 1.63
CA TYR A 305 4.56 -8.38 2.28
C TYR A 305 4.97 -9.81 2.64
N ALA A 306 5.55 -10.56 1.72
CA ALA A 306 6.04 -11.91 1.99
C ALA A 306 7.05 -11.94 3.16
N LYS A 307 7.98 -10.99 3.22
CA LYS A 307 8.95 -10.85 4.32
C LYS A 307 8.27 -10.56 5.67
N VAL A 308 7.23 -9.73 5.69
CA VAL A 308 6.48 -9.41 6.92
C VAL A 308 5.74 -10.65 7.43
N PHE A 309 5.03 -11.34 6.55
CA PHE A 309 4.27 -12.55 6.91
C PHE A 309 5.20 -13.70 7.32
N GLU A 310 6.34 -13.88 6.64
CA GLU A 310 7.37 -14.85 7.05
C GLU A 310 7.89 -14.57 8.47
N LYS A 311 8.25 -13.32 8.77
CA LYS A 311 8.73 -12.93 10.11
C LYS A 311 7.72 -13.18 11.23
N LYS A 312 6.44 -13.29 10.89
CA LYS A 312 5.34 -13.58 11.83
C LYS A 312 4.91 -15.04 11.80
N ASN A 313 5.60 -15.91 11.03
CA ASN A 313 5.17 -17.29 10.79
C ASN A 313 3.71 -17.41 10.30
N ALA A 314 3.30 -16.50 9.41
CA ALA A 314 1.94 -16.37 8.91
C ALA A 314 1.86 -16.37 7.37
N LEU A 315 2.81 -17.04 6.69
CA LEU A 315 2.81 -17.13 5.22
C LEU A 315 1.56 -17.81 4.66
N ASP A 316 0.93 -18.67 5.42
CA ASP A 316 -0.36 -19.30 5.11
C ASP A 316 -1.53 -18.28 5.00
N LYS A 317 -1.41 -17.10 5.59
CA LYS A 317 -2.40 -16.02 5.56
C LYS A 317 -2.13 -14.97 4.49
N LEU A 318 -0.95 -15.02 3.85
CA LEU A 318 -0.53 -14.03 2.85
C LEU A 318 -1.50 -13.97 1.67
N GLU A 319 -1.92 -15.11 1.14
CA GLU A 319 -2.83 -15.19 -0.01
C GLU A 319 -4.20 -14.54 0.31
N ALA A 320 -4.74 -14.77 1.51
CA ALA A 320 -6.00 -14.15 1.91
C ALA A 320 -5.89 -12.62 1.94
N PHE A 321 -4.83 -12.08 2.55
CA PHE A 321 -4.58 -10.65 2.63
C PHE A 321 -4.35 -10.00 1.27
N THR A 322 -3.60 -10.64 0.38
CA THR A 322 -3.20 -10.05 -0.90
C THR A 322 -4.21 -10.26 -2.02
N SER A 323 -4.99 -11.37 -1.96
CA SER A 323 -5.73 -11.85 -3.13
C SER A 323 -7.20 -12.18 -2.89
N PHE A 324 -7.66 -12.31 -1.61
CA PHE A 324 -9.04 -12.71 -1.31
C PHE A 324 -9.85 -11.62 -0.63
N ASN A 325 -9.32 -11.00 0.43
CA ASN A 325 -10.09 -10.08 1.26
C ASN A 325 -10.59 -8.86 0.47
N GLY A 326 -9.77 -8.32 -0.43
CA GLY A 326 -10.15 -7.17 -1.24
C GLY A 326 -11.27 -7.48 -2.23
N PRO A 327 -11.12 -8.45 -3.16
CA PRO A 327 -12.20 -8.78 -4.07
C PRO A 327 -13.50 -9.18 -3.35
N ASP A 328 -13.41 -9.94 -2.25
CA ASP A 328 -14.59 -10.31 -1.45
C ASP A 328 -15.31 -9.06 -0.90
N PHE A 329 -14.57 -8.05 -0.41
CA PHE A 329 -15.15 -6.79 0.06
C PHE A 329 -15.83 -6.00 -1.07
N TYR A 330 -15.18 -5.89 -2.23
CA TYR A 330 -15.72 -5.17 -3.39
C TYR A 330 -16.81 -5.96 -4.15
N GLY A 331 -17.04 -7.23 -3.82
CA GLY A 331 -17.97 -8.11 -4.50
C GLY A 331 -17.51 -8.49 -5.91
N LEU A 332 -16.19 -8.60 -6.10
CA LEU A 332 -15.58 -8.99 -7.36
C LEU A 332 -15.11 -10.45 -7.31
N PRO A 333 -15.08 -11.17 -8.44
CA PRO A 333 -14.49 -12.50 -8.47
C PRO A 333 -13.00 -12.43 -8.16
N ARG A 334 -12.49 -13.45 -7.46
CA ARG A 334 -11.04 -13.62 -7.26
C ARG A 334 -10.36 -13.94 -8.58
N ASN A 335 -9.07 -13.56 -8.72
CA ASN A 335 -8.31 -13.88 -9.91
C ASN A 335 -8.12 -15.39 -10.07
N ASN A 336 -8.05 -15.88 -11.31
CA ASN A 336 -7.78 -17.29 -11.63
C ASN A 336 -6.30 -17.56 -11.87
N SER A 337 -5.54 -16.55 -12.31
CA SER A 337 -4.09 -16.65 -12.50
C SER A 337 -3.36 -16.67 -11.16
N LYS A 338 -2.12 -17.16 -11.18
CA LYS A 338 -1.26 -17.26 -10.00
C LYS A 338 0.03 -16.47 -10.19
N ILE A 339 0.67 -16.14 -9.08
CA ILE A 339 2.02 -15.61 -9.02
C ILE A 339 2.86 -16.46 -8.09
N LYS A 340 4.13 -16.65 -8.45
CA LYS A 340 5.11 -17.36 -7.63
C LYS A 340 5.96 -16.37 -6.84
N LEU A 341 6.17 -16.68 -5.57
CA LEU A 341 7.12 -16.00 -4.69
C LEU A 341 8.24 -17.00 -4.35
N SER A 342 9.43 -16.76 -4.82
CA SER A 342 10.59 -17.60 -4.55
C SER A 342 11.47 -16.97 -3.48
N LYS A 343 11.88 -17.75 -2.47
CA LYS A 343 12.85 -17.32 -1.46
C LYS A 343 14.24 -17.26 -2.11
N GLN A 344 14.49 -16.17 -2.78
CA GLN A 344 15.70 -15.88 -3.54
C GLN A 344 16.11 -14.43 -3.38
N PRO A 345 17.32 -14.14 -2.86
CA PRO A 345 17.82 -12.78 -2.78
C PRO A 345 17.94 -12.12 -4.17
N TRP A 346 17.48 -10.88 -4.25
CA TRP A 346 17.62 -10.04 -5.43
C TRP A 346 17.87 -8.59 -5.04
N LYS A 347 18.59 -7.85 -5.89
CA LYS A 347 18.92 -6.45 -5.64
C LYS A 347 17.86 -5.56 -6.26
N VAL A 348 17.29 -4.63 -5.47
CA VAL A 348 16.38 -3.60 -5.98
C VAL A 348 17.18 -2.61 -6.82
N PRO A 349 16.70 -2.22 -8.01
CA PRO A 349 17.34 -1.17 -8.81
C PRO A 349 17.50 0.16 -8.05
N GLU A 350 18.54 0.92 -8.34
CA GLU A 350 18.79 2.23 -7.70
C GLU A 350 17.73 3.26 -8.10
N SER A 351 17.23 3.18 -9.33
CA SER A 351 16.15 4.01 -9.85
C SER A 351 15.56 3.41 -11.13
N PHE A 352 14.43 3.96 -11.54
CA PHE A 352 13.79 3.70 -12.82
C PHE A 352 13.70 5.01 -13.60
N SER A 353 14.30 5.05 -14.79
CA SER A 353 14.30 6.25 -15.63
C SER A 353 12.96 6.44 -16.35
N TYR A 354 12.55 7.68 -16.52
CA TYR A 354 11.45 8.09 -17.38
C TYR A 354 11.78 9.43 -18.04
N ALA A 355 11.40 9.62 -19.31
CA ALA A 355 11.63 10.87 -20.06
C ALA A 355 12.92 11.62 -19.65
N SER A 356 12.82 12.64 -18.80
CA SER A 356 13.95 13.48 -18.35
C SER A 356 14.31 13.32 -16.89
N GLY A 357 13.82 12.27 -16.19
CA GLY A 357 14.02 12.09 -14.77
C GLY A 357 14.11 10.64 -14.31
N ASP A 358 14.22 10.49 -13.00
CA ASP A 358 14.31 9.20 -12.31
C ASP A 358 13.28 9.09 -11.19
N ILE A 359 12.74 7.88 -11.00
CA ILE A 359 11.92 7.49 -9.87
C ILE A 359 12.72 6.52 -9.01
N VAL A 360 12.86 6.83 -7.71
CA VAL A 360 13.58 5.99 -6.76
C VAL A 360 12.60 5.05 -6.06
N PRO A 361 12.75 3.73 -6.21
CA PRO A 361 11.89 2.78 -5.52
C PRO A 361 12.24 2.69 -4.02
N MET A 362 11.27 2.23 -3.24
CA MET A 362 11.51 1.84 -1.85
C MET A 362 12.60 0.77 -1.79
N PHE A 363 13.56 0.90 -0.87
CA PHE A 363 14.72 0.01 -0.74
C PHE A 363 15.66 0.00 -1.96
N ALA A 364 15.75 1.11 -2.69
CA ALA A 364 16.69 1.27 -3.81
C ALA A 364 18.12 0.80 -3.42
N GLY A 365 18.72 -0.07 -4.24
CA GLY A 365 20.05 -0.64 -4.02
C GLY A 365 20.16 -1.72 -2.94
N GLU A 366 19.11 -1.96 -2.16
CA GLU A 366 19.10 -2.98 -1.10
C GLU A 366 18.77 -4.38 -1.63
N MET A 367 19.07 -5.38 -0.80
CA MET A 367 18.73 -6.79 -1.08
C MET A 367 17.39 -7.16 -0.44
N LEU A 368 16.48 -7.73 -1.23
CA LEU A 368 15.24 -8.35 -0.75
C LEU A 368 15.32 -9.86 -0.90
N ASP A 369 14.61 -10.59 -0.02
CA ASP A 369 14.73 -12.05 0.11
C ASP A 369 13.71 -12.83 -0.73
N TRP A 370 12.62 -12.19 -1.14
CA TRP A 370 11.53 -12.79 -1.89
C TRP A 370 11.45 -12.20 -3.29
N LEU A 371 11.48 -13.04 -4.31
CA LEU A 371 11.37 -12.63 -5.71
C LEU A 371 10.01 -13.06 -6.27
N PRO A 372 9.10 -12.09 -6.57
CA PRO A 372 7.86 -12.38 -7.29
C PRO A 372 8.13 -12.65 -8.77
N SER A 373 7.41 -13.61 -9.35
CA SER A 373 7.41 -13.86 -10.79
C SER A 373 6.05 -14.38 -11.25
N PRO A 374 5.53 -13.96 -12.42
CA PRO A 374 4.35 -14.55 -13.02
C PRO A 374 4.50 -16.07 -13.21
N LEU A 375 3.39 -16.82 -13.15
CA LEU A 375 3.33 -18.25 -13.45
C LEU A 375 2.72 -18.49 -14.82
#